data_6821f44da2d43ac6c19fb7c2390457b3
#
_entry.id   6821f44da2d43ac6c19fb7c2390457b3
#
_cell.length_a   1.000
_cell.length_b   1.000
_cell.length_c   1.000
_cell.angle_alpha   90.00
_cell.angle_beta   90.00
_cell.angle_gamma   90.00
#
_symmetry.space_group_name_H-M   'P 1'
#
loop_
_entity.id
_entity.type
_entity.pdbx_description
1 polymer ?
#
loop_
_entity_poly.entity_id
_entity_poly.type
_entity_poly.pdbx_seq_one_letter_code
_entity_poly.pdbx_strand_id
1 'polypeptide(L)'
;PISPLDLLHPDHFRYPDLNAYAQAVAQAQPAVNVAALIGHTSLRAQAMASMERPALADELTQMCAQLDQAMRQGALGLSSGLFYQPAFAADPQEMHALTRVLGAHGGVYVTHLRSEMDEVLPAMQEAARALRPLL
;
A
#
# COMPACT_ATOMS: atom_id res chain seq x y z
N PRO A 1 5.43 8.51 14.45
CA PRO A 1 5.31 7.31 13.63
C PRO A 1 4.16 6.44 14.13
N ILE A 2 3.55 5.71 13.23
CA ILE A 2 2.37 4.88 13.49
C ILE A 2 2.81 3.43 13.30
N SER A 3 2.45 2.53 14.23
CA SER A 3 2.76 1.10 14.10
C SER A 3 2.17 0.53 12.78
N PRO A 4 2.94 -0.25 11.99
CA PRO A 4 4.31 -0.72 12.24
C PRO A 4 5.42 0.27 11.78
N LEU A 5 5.09 1.47 11.32
CA LEU A 5 6.05 2.44 10.78
C LEU A 5 6.98 3.01 11.87
N ASP A 6 6.57 2.93 13.14
CA ASP A 6 7.37 3.35 14.30
C ASP A 6 8.56 2.43 14.64
N LEU A 7 8.67 1.28 13.95
CA LEU A 7 9.84 0.41 14.04
C LEU A 7 11.06 1.00 13.32
N LEU A 8 10.87 2.01 12.46
CA LEU A 8 11.93 2.63 11.71
C LEU A 8 12.21 4.04 12.23
N HIS A 9 13.50 4.43 12.24
CA HIS A 9 13.87 5.79 12.57
C HIS A 9 13.26 6.79 11.57
N PRO A 10 12.79 7.99 12.02
CA PRO A 10 12.17 8.99 11.14
C PRO A 10 13.00 9.36 9.91
N ASP A 11 14.32 9.33 10.01
CA ASP A 11 15.24 9.63 8.90
C ASP A 11 15.10 8.68 7.69
N HIS A 12 14.47 7.52 7.88
CA HIS A 12 14.19 6.59 6.78
C HIS A 12 13.01 7.01 5.91
N PHE A 13 12.13 7.92 6.39
CA PHE A 13 10.96 8.43 5.67
C PHE A 13 11.28 9.71 4.88
N ARG A 14 12.40 9.75 4.18
CA ARG A 14 12.92 10.93 3.47
C ARG A 14 12.74 10.90 1.96
N TYR A 15 12.22 9.83 1.41
CA TYR A 15 12.06 9.68 -0.03
C TYR A 15 10.65 10.12 -0.44
N PRO A 16 10.52 11.20 -1.27
CA PRO A 16 9.22 11.75 -1.64
C PRO A 16 8.45 10.85 -2.61
N ASP A 17 9.16 10.02 -3.36
CA ASP A 17 8.58 9.09 -4.34
C ASP A 17 9.47 7.87 -4.57
N LEU A 18 8.99 6.94 -5.40
CA LEU A 18 9.72 5.71 -5.72
C LEU A 18 11.01 5.98 -6.50
N ASN A 19 11.06 6.98 -7.36
CA ASN A 19 12.28 7.32 -8.11
C ASN A 19 13.41 7.74 -7.17
N ALA A 20 13.11 8.59 -6.18
CA ALA A 20 14.10 9.01 -5.19
C ALA A 20 14.60 7.81 -4.37
N TYR A 21 13.71 6.90 -3.99
CA TYR A 21 14.08 5.66 -3.31
C TYR A 21 14.95 4.75 -4.21
N ALA A 22 14.56 4.54 -5.46
CA ALA A 22 15.32 3.72 -6.40
C ALA A 22 16.72 4.27 -6.67
N GLN A 23 16.89 5.60 -6.76
CA GLN A 23 18.19 6.22 -6.86
C GLN A 23 19.06 5.97 -5.62
N ALA A 24 18.48 6.06 -4.42
CA ALA A 24 19.21 5.77 -3.20
C ALA A 24 19.63 4.29 -3.12
N VAL A 25 18.78 3.37 -3.53
CA VAL A 25 19.11 1.94 -3.63
C VAL A 25 20.24 1.72 -4.63
N ALA A 26 20.17 2.34 -5.81
CA ALA A 26 21.22 2.21 -6.82
C ALA A 26 22.58 2.74 -6.33
N GLN A 27 22.58 3.86 -5.59
CA GLN A 27 23.79 4.42 -4.97
C GLN A 27 24.37 3.52 -3.89
N ALA A 28 23.52 2.81 -3.14
CA ALA A 28 23.95 1.87 -2.10
C ALA A 28 24.57 0.59 -2.67
N GLN A 29 24.43 0.32 -3.97
CA GLN A 29 24.98 -0.85 -4.68
C GLN A 29 24.73 -2.17 -3.93
N PRO A 30 23.46 -2.53 -3.63
CA PRO A 30 23.17 -3.75 -2.90
C PRO A 30 23.66 -5.00 -3.65
N ALA A 31 24.07 -6.02 -2.90
CA ALA A 31 24.53 -7.30 -3.46
C ALA A 31 23.41 -8.16 -4.06
N VAL A 32 22.15 -7.73 -3.92
CA VAL A 32 20.96 -8.43 -4.40
C VAL A 32 20.07 -7.47 -5.20
N ASN A 33 19.24 -8.03 -6.07
CA ASN A 33 18.22 -7.26 -6.77
C ASN A 33 17.15 -6.79 -5.76
N VAL A 34 16.64 -5.56 -5.95
CA VAL A 34 15.62 -4.96 -5.10
C VAL A 34 14.39 -4.65 -5.95
N ALA A 35 13.22 -5.08 -5.49
CA ALA A 35 11.92 -4.68 -6.03
C ALA A 35 11.08 -4.07 -4.90
N ALA A 36 10.36 -3.00 -5.18
CA ALA A 36 9.60 -2.28 -4.17
C ALA A 36 8.09 -2.45 -4.39
N LEU A 37 7.37 -2.69 -3.30
CA LEU A 37 5.91 -2.58 -3.22
C LEU A 37 5.55 -1.24 -2.55
N ILE A 38 4.48 -0.62 -3.01
CA ILE A 38 3.92 0.57 -2.37
C ILE A 38 3.07 0.15 -1.19
N GLY A 39 3.34 0.70 -0.02
CA GLY A 39 2.60 0.40 1.19
C GLY A 39 1.26 1.14 1.24
N HIS A 40 0.14 0.43 1.41
CA HIS A 40 -1.19 1.01 1.59
C HIS A 40 -1.23 2.00 2.76
N THR A 41 -0.65 1.64 3.91
CA THR A 41 -0.54 2.55 5.07
C THR A 41 0.23 3.82 4.73
N SER A 42 1.25 3.75 3.86
CA SER A 42 2.00 4.93 3.43
C SER A 42 1.15 5.85 2.55
N LEU A 43 0.31 5.30 1.67
CA LEU A 43 -0.65 6.08 0.88
C LEU A 43 -1.66 6.78 1.80
N ARG A 44 -2.24 6.06 2.76
CA ARG A 44 -3.16 6.64 3.76
C ARG A 44 -2.49 7.76 4.56
N ALA A 45 -1.28 7.54 5.05
CA ALA A 45 -0.54 8.53 5.84
C ALA A 45 -0.22 9.82 5.06
N GLN A 46 -0.08 9.73 3.74
CA GLN A 46 0.17 10.90 2.89
C GLN A 46 -1.11 11.63 2.47
N ALA A 47 -2.20 10.91 2.29
CA ALA A 47 -3.44 11.46 1.77
C ALA A 47 -4.46 11.87 2.85
N MET A 48 -4.40 11.26 4.04
CA MET A 48 -5.46 11.37 5.06
C MET A 48 -4.99 12.13 6.28
N ALA A 49 -5.86 13.01 6.80
CA ALA A 49 -5.64 13.68 8.08
C ALA A 49 -5.87 12.76 9.29
N SER A 50 -6.71 11.73 9.15
CA SER A 50 -6.98 10.71 10.18
C SER A 50 -7.15 9.35 9.54
N MET A 51 -6.44 8.35 10.05
CA MET A 51 -6.50 6.97 9.57
C MET A 51 -7.46 6.07 10.35
N GLU A 52 -8.21 6.64 11.30
CA GLU A 52 -9.18 5.90 12.14
C GLU A 52 -10.55 5.73 11.47
N ARG A 53 -10.66 6.10 10.21
CA ARG A 53 -11.87 6.02 9.37
C ARG A 53 -11.54 5.58 7.95
N PRO A 54 -12.51 5.16 7.12
CA PRO A 54 -12.32 5.00 5.69
C PRO A 54 -11.85 6.31 5.03
N ALA A 55 -11.18 6.21 3.89
CA ALA A 55 -10.78 7.36 3.10
C ALA A 55 -12.01 8.10 2.53
N LEU A 56 -11.96 9.42 2.53
CA LEU A 56 -12.92 10.24 1.80
C LEU A 56 -12.64 10.17 0.30
N ALA A 57 -13.61 10.56 -0.53
CA ALA A 57 -13.50 10.46 -2.00
C ALA A 57 -12.26 11.19 -2.55
N ASP A 58 -11.96 12.38 -2.04
CA ASP A 58 -10.79 13.14 -2.48
C ASP A 58 -9.47 12.51 -2.00
N GLU A 59 -9.45 11.99 -0.76
CA GLU A 59 -8.30 11.26 -0.21
C GLU A 59 -8.03 9.98 -1.02
N LEU A 60 -9.09 9.23 -1.33
CA LEU A 60 -8.99 8.02 -2.16
C LEU A 60 -8.50 8.33 -3.58
N THR A 61 -8.97 9.42 -4.17
CA THR A 61 -8.50 9.90 -5.47
C THR A 61 -7.00 10.22 -5.43
N GLN A 62 -6.53 10.87 -4.37
CA GLN A 62 -5.12 11.16 -4.15
C GLN A 62 -4.30 9.87 -3.98
N MET A 63 -4.77 8.92 -3.19
CA MET A 63 -4.11 7.63 -3.00
C MET A 63 -3.98 6.85 -4.31
N CYS A 64 -5.04 6.83 -5.13
CA CYS A 64 -5.03 6.21 -6.45
C CYS A 64 -4.01 6.87 -7.39
N ALA A 65 -3.95 8.20 -7.40
CA ALA A 65 -2.98 8.95 -8.21
C ALA A 65 -1.53 8.68 -7.77
N GLN A 66 -1.26 8.62 -6.47
CA GLN A 66 0.05 8.29 -5.93
C GLN A 66 0.48 6.87 -6.28
N LEU A 67 -0.43 5.90 -6.20
CA LEU A 67 -0.17 4.52 -6.61
C LEU A 67 0.12 4.42 -8.11
N ASP A 68 -0.70 5.05 -8.95
CA ASP A 68 -0.51 5.10 -10.42
C ASP A 68 0.86 5.70 -10.78
N GLN A 69 1.24 6.79 -10.14
CA GLN A 69 2.56 7.39 -10.32
C GLN A 69 3.68 6.42 -9.95
N ALA A 70 3.59 5.77 -8.80
CA ALA A 70 4.61 4.83 -8.34
C ALA A 70 4.71 3.59 -9.24
N MET A 71 3.57 3.09 -9.76
CA MET A 71 3.57 1.99 -10.74
C MET A 71 4.28 2.40 -12.03
N ARG A 72 4.06 3.61 -12.53
CA ARG A 72 4.80 4.16 -13.70
C ARG A 72 6.30 4.33 -13.43
N GLN A 73 6.69 4.55 -12.18
CA GLN A 73 8.07 4.66 -11.73
C GLN A 73 8.75 3.30 -11.51
N GLY A 74 8.04 2.18 -11.72
CA GLY A 74 8.57 0.84 -11.64
C GLY A 74 8.31 0.10 -10.33
N ALA A 75 7.30 0.50 -9.55
CA ALA A 75 6.83 -0.32 -8.43
C ALA A 75 6.37 -1.69 -8.92
N LEU A 76 6.69 -2.74 -8.17
CA LEU A 76 6.22 -4.10 -8.46
C LEU A 76 4.71 -4.24 -8.18
N GLY A 77 4.18 -3.46 -7.24
CA GLY A 77 2.79 -3.56 -6.85
C GLY A 77 2.45 -2.85 -5.56
N LEU A 78 1.38 -3.29 -4.92
CA LEU A 78 0.81 -2.77 -3.67
C LEU A 78 0.96 -3.79 -2.56
N SER A 79 1.34 -3.34 -1.35
CA SER A 79 1.25 -4.14 -0.13
C SER A 79 0.25 -3.51 0.85
N SER A 80 -0.52 -4.34 1.55
CA SER A 80 -1.39 -3.88 2.63
C SER A 80 -1.21 -4.70 3.90
N GLY A 81 -1.60 -4.12 5.03
CA GLY A 81 -1.62 -4.79 6.32
C GLY A 81 -2.90 -4.41 7.05
N LEU A 82 -4.04 -4.99 6.62
CA LEU A 82 -5.37 -4.64 7.12
C LEU A 82 -5.59 -5.03 8.59
N PHE A 83 -4.73 -5.88 9.14
CA PHE A 83 -4.69 -6.18 10.57
C PHE A 83 -4.27 -4.97 11.43
N TYR A 84 -3.39 -4.10 10.90
CA TYR A 84 -2.81 -3.01 11.66
C TYR A 84 -3.71 -1.80 11.73
N GLN A 85 -3.72 -1.13 12.91
CA GLN A 85 -4.59 0.00 13.22
C GLN A 85 -4.66 1.08 12.11
N PRO A 86 -3.58 1.52 11.49
CA PRO A 86 -3.65 2.55 10.44
C PRO A 86 -4.40 2.13 9.17
N ALA A 87 -4.50 0.83 8.91
CA ALA A 87 -5.18 0.28 7.74
C ALA A 87 -6.48 -0.45 8.09
N PHE A 88 -6.71 -0.74 9.37
CA PHE A 88 -7.87 -1.51 9.83
C PHE A 88 -9.21 -0.85 9.48
N ALA A 89 -9.26 0.47 9.48
CA ALA A 89 -10.46 1.23 9.13
C ALA A 89 -10.71 1.35 7.61
N ALA A 90 -9.81 0.83 6.76
CA ALA A 90 -10.02 0.80 5.32
C ALA A 90 -11.23 -0.09 4.98
N ASP A 91 -12.13 0.43 4.16
CA ASP A 91 -13.29 -0.31 3.69
C ASP A 91 -13.02 -1.07 2.38
N PRO A 92 -13.92 -1.96 1.95
CA PRO A 92 -13.76 -2.69 0.70
C PRO A 92 -13.69 -1.79 -0.55
N GLN A 93 -14.30 -0.59 -0.52
CA GLN A 93 -14.30 0.33 -1.66
C GLN A 93 -12.92 0.95 -1.85
N GLU A 94 -12.25 1.31 -0.75
CA GLU A 94 -10.87 1.80 -0.75
C GLU A 94 -9.92 0.77 -1.37
N MET A 95 -9.98 -0.46 -0.91
CA MET A 95 -9.13 -1.55 -1.44
C MET A 95 -9.44 -1.86 -2.91
N HIS A 96 -10.71 -1.86 -3.29
CA HIS A 96 -11.12 -2.10 -4.67
C HIS A 96 -10.64 -0.99 -5.63
N ALA A 97 -10.69 0.27 -5.21
CA ALA A 97 -10.20 1.38 -6.03
C ALA A 97 -8.69 1.27 -6.28
N LEU A 98 -7.91 0.98 -5.23
CA LEU A 98 -6.46 0.81 -5.33
C LEU A 98 -6.09 -0.41 -6.19
N THR A 99 -6.75 -1.55 -6.02
CA THR A 99 -6.47 -2.74 -6.82
C THR A 99 -6.86 -2.56 -8.30
N ARG A 100 -7.86 -1.74 -8.63
CA ARG A 100 -8.13 -1.35 -10.02
C ARG A 100 -6.97 -0.60 -10.66
N VAL A 101 -6.35 0.34 -9.93
CA VAL A 101 -5.13 1.02 -10.41
C VAL A 101 -4.03 -0.01 -10.63
N LEU A 102 -3.82 -0.89 -9.67
CA LEU A 102 -2.84 -1.97 -9.74
C LEU A 102 -3.04 -2.85 -10.98
N GLY A 103 -4.28 -3.23 -11.27
CA GLY A 103 -4.65 -4.06 -12.42
C GLY A 103 -4.32 -3.43 -13.75
N ALA A 104 -4.49 -2.11 -13.89
CA ALA A 104 -4.14 -1.39 -15.10
C ALA A 104 -2.63 -1.46 -15.44
N HIS A 105 -1.79 -1.76 -14.44
CA HIS A 105 -0.35 -1.90 -14.59
C HIS A 105 0.14 -3.37 -14.54
N GLY A 106 -0.75 -4.34 -14.34
CA GLY A 106 -0.36 -5.74 -14.17
C GLY A 106 0.47 -5.99 -12.89
N GLY A 107 0.27 -5.18 -11.85
CA GLY A 107 1.05 -5.23 -10.62
C GLY A 107 0.64 -6.35 -9.67
N VAL A 108 1.50 -6.65 -8.71
CA VAL A 108 1.30 -7.68 -7.68
C VAL A 108 0.62 -7.07 -6.45
N TYR A 109 -0.32 -7.79 -5.85
CA TYR A 109 -0.91 -7.46 -4.56
C TYR A 109 -0.45 -8.43 -3.48
N VAL A 110 0.10 -7.90 -2.39
CA VAL A 110 0.52 -8.65 -1.21
C VAL A 110 -0.22 -8.10 0.00
N THR A 111 -0.77 -8.95 0.85
CA THR A 111 -1.52 -8.49 2.02
C THR A 111 -1.24 -9.33 3.27
N HIS A 112 -1.09 -8.65 4.41
CA HIS A 112 -1.37 -9.20 5.72
C HIS A 112 -2.88 -9.11 5.93
N LEU A 113 -3.54 -10.24 6.08
CA LEU A 113 -5.00 -10.32 6.19
C LEU A 113 -5.52 -9.54 7.41
N ARG A 114 -6.78 -9.11 7.36
CA ARG A 114 -7.44 -8.41 8.47
C ARG A 114 -7.54 -9.26 9.74
N SER A 115 -7.65 -10.58 9.58
CA SER A 115 -7.59 -11.56 10.66
C SER A 115 -6.90 -12.83 10.16
N GLU A 116 -6.01 -13.38 10.98
CA GLU A 116 -5.33 -14.65 10.74
C GLU A 116 -5.78 -15.72 11.75
N MET A 117 -6.79 -15.42 12.57
CA MET A 117 -7.36 -16.27 13.60
C MET A 117 -8.77 -16.75 13.21
N ASP A 118 -9.75 -16.57 14.08
CA ASP A 118 -11.12 -17.10 13.92
C ASP A 118 -11.83 -16.59 12.65
N GLU A 119 -11.49 -15.39 12.16
CA GLU A 119 -12.06 -14.75 10.98
C GLU A 119 -11.16 -14.86 9.73
N VAL A 120 -10.25 -15.84 9.68
CA VAL A 120 -9.30 -15.98 8.55
C VAL A 120 -10.01 -16.20 7.21
N LEU A 121 -11.06 -17.01 7.16
CA LEU A 121 -11.79 -17.29 5.91
C LEU A 121 -12.52 -16.05 5.36
N PRO A 122 -13.29 -15.28 6.18
CA PRO A 122 -13.81 -13.98 5.77
C PRO A 122 -12.72 -13.01 5.30
N ALA A 123 -11.57 -12.94 5.99
CA ALA A 123 -10.46 -12.07 5.61
C ALA A 123 -9.80 -12.48 4.28
N MET A 124 -9.67 -13.78 4.02
CA MET A 124 -9.22 -14.29 2.70
C MET A 124 -10.22 -13.93 1.59
N GLN A 125 -11.52 -14.04 1.86
CA GLN A 125 -12.55 -13.66 0.90
C GLN A 125 -12.55 -12.16 0.63
N GLU A 126 -12.29 -11.32 1.66
CA GLU A 126 -12.10 -9.87 1.50
C GLU A 126 -10.96 -9.58 0.53
N ALA A 127 -9.78 -10.16 0.76
CA ALA A 127 -8.62 -10.01 -0.10
C ALA A 127 -8.88 -10.47 -1.55
N ALA A 128 -9.55 -11.63 -1.73
CA ALA A 128 -9.92 -12.15 -3.04
C ALA A 128 -10.93 -11.24 -3.76
N ARG A 129 -11.88 -10.63 -3.04
CA ARG A 129 -12.84 -9.68 -3.63
C ARG A 129 -12.17 -8.38 -4.08
N ALA A 130 -11.18 -7.89 -3.32
CA ALA A 130 -10.41 -6.73 -3.72
C ALA A 130 -9.70 -6.94 -5.06
N LEU A 131 -9.30 -8.18 -5.38
CA LEU A 131 -8.58 -8.55 -6.61
C LEU A 131 -9.50 -8.79 -7.82
N ARG A 132 -10.83 -8.82 -7.66
CA ARG A 132 -11.75 -9.05 -8.82
C ARG A 132 -11.53 -8.14 -10.02
N PRO A 133 -11.08 -6.89 -9.90
CA PRO A 133 -10.72 -6.06 -11.05
C PRO A 133 -9.52 -6.56 -11.85
N LEU A 134 -8.75 -7.52 -11.31
CA LEU A 134 -7.53 -8.07 -11.92
C LEU A 134 -7.78 -9.35 -12.72
N LEU A 135 -8.98 -9.94 -12.59
CA LEU A 135 -9.41 -11.17 -13.23
C LEU A 135 -10.38 -10.88 -14.39
#